data_398a92f0cee195195a0f07765764454f
#
_entry.id   398a92f0cee195195a0f07765764454f
#
_cell.length_a   1.000
_cell.length_b   1.000
_cell.length_c   1.000
_cell.angle_alpha   90.00
_cell.angle_beta   90.00
_cell.angle_gamma   90.00
#
_symmetry.space_group_name_H-M   'P 1'
#
loop_
_entity.id
_entity.type
_entity.pdbx_description
1 polymer ?
#
loop_
_entity_poly.entity_id
_entity_poly.type
_entity_poly.pdbx_seq_one_letter_code
_entity_poly.pdbx_strand_id
1 'polypeptide(L)'
;GELVGEQKGFLSFAKVSGVFHGSLSLTGGVFYSINGKAGNLSIAESTSFKKKGCGVCALAKSGSSLPPDPRMAAQPAKSWRNGDANLIDLLFVYPSVVTTEVGGITEVEALIAGAVSDSNLAYSNSLVPLQLRVVHTVEINYTPTGFLDTELSRLQNTNDGYFDEVHDLRDQYGADLV
;
A
#
# COMPACT_ATOMS: atom_id res chain seq x y z
N GLY A 1 1.35 -16.65 6.92
CA GLY A 1 1.24 -17.95 7.62
C GLY A 1 -0.12 -18.13 8.27
N GLU A 2 -0.53 -19.35 8.47
CA GLU A 2 -1.78 -19.69 9.16
C GLU A 2 -1.47 -20.03 10.63
N LEU A 3 -2.34 -19.58 11.54
CA LEU A 3 -2.22 -19.94 12.97
C LEU A 3 -2.80 -21.33 13.20
N VAL A 4 -2.07 -22.13 13.97
CA VAL A 4 -2.46 -23.48 14.38
C VAL A 4 -2.87 -23.42 15.85
N GLY A 5 -4.09 -23.84 16.18
CA GLY A 5 -4.63 -23.86 17.55
C GLY A 5 -6.12 -23.60 17.60
N GLU A 6 -6.62 -23.24 18.78
CA GLU A 6 -8.05 -22.96 18.99
C GLU A 6 -8.51 -21.67 18.28
N GLN A 7 -7.61 -20.71 18.08
CA GLN A 7 -7.88 -19.48 17.34
C GLN A 7 -7.30 -19.57 15.93
N LYS A 8 -8.14 -19.33 14.94
CA LYS A 8 -7.74 -19.23 13.55
C LYS A 8 -7.41 -17.78 13.21
N GLY A 9 -6.44 -17.57 12.33
CA GLY A 9 -6.05 -16.24 11.90
C GLY A 9 -4.94 -16.29 10.86
N PHE A 10 -4.58 -15.12 10.38
CA PHE A 10 -3.52 -14.94 9.38
C PHE A 10 -2.42 -14.07 9.97
N LEU A 11 -1.19 -14.49 9.75
CA LEU A 11 0.02 -13.75 10.08
C LEU A 11 0.72 -13.36 8.79
N SER A 12 0.91 -12.05 8.60
CA SER A 12 1.78 -11.47 7.60
C SER A 12 3.02 -10.91 8.28
N PHE A 13 4.18 -11.04 7.65
CA PHE A 13 5.42 -10.66 8.28
C PHE A 13 6.48 -10.30 7.23
N ALA A 14 7.08 -9.12 7.36
CA ALA A 14 8.19 -8.65 6.56
C ALA A 14 9.43 -8.41 7.43
N LYS A 15 10.61 -8.62 6.85
CA LYS A 15 11.89 -8.32 7.48
C LYS A 15 12.80 -7.62 6.49
N VAL A 16 13.26 -6.42 6.84
CA VAL A 16 14.22 -5.64 6.07
C VAL A 16 15.39 -5.26 6.99
N SER A 17 16.59 -5.68 6.65
CA SER A 17 17.84 -5.32 7.38
C SER A 17 17.75 -5.48 8.91
N GLY A 18 17.03 -6.53 9.39
CA GLY A 18 16.87 -6.79 10.83
C GLY A 18 15.74 -6.03 11.52
N VAL A 19 15.03 -5.18 10.78
CA VAL A 19 13.75 -4.57 11.20
C VAL A 19 12.61 -5.46 10.78
N PHE A 20 11.61 -5.61 11.65
CA PHE A 20 10.45 -6.46 11.45
C PHE A 20 9.17 -5.63 11.45
N HIS A 21 8.31 -5.88 10.49
CA HIS A 21 6.95 -5.37 10.49
C HIS A 21 6.00 -6.50 10.09
N GLY A 22 4.87 -6.58 10.78
CA GLY A 22 3.88 -7.61 10.48
C GLY A 22 2.54 -7.31 11.08
N SER A 23 1.55 -8.05 10.65
CA SER A 23 0.18 -7.99 11.14
C SER A 23 -0.32 -9.40 11.48
N LEU A 24 -1.14 -9.48 12.51
CA LEU A 24 -1.86 -10.67 12.90
C LEU A 24 -3.34 -10.35 12.93
N SER A 25 -4.09 -11.05 12.10
CA SER A 25 -5.56 -10.96 12.06
C SER A 25 -6.16 -12.22 12.63
N LEU A 26 -6.97 -12.11 13.67
CA LEU A 26 -7.69 -13.23 14.29
C LEU A 26 -9.15 -13.28 13.81
N THR A 27 -9.70 -14.49 13.76
CA THR A 27 -11.14 -14.69 13.60
C THR A 27 -11.87 -14.01 14.76
N GLY A 28 -12.79 -13.11 14.46
CA GLY A 28 -13.45 -12.26 15.46
C GLY A 28 -13.14 -10.77 15.30
N GLY A 29 -12.26 -10.42 14.32
CA GLY A 29 -11.99 -9.02 13.97
C GLY A 29 -10.97 -8.34 14.87
N VAL A 30 -10.18 -9.10 15.61
CA VAL A 30 -9.07 -8.58 16.40
C VAL A 30 -7.81 -8.53 15.54
N PHE A 31 -7.14 -7.39 15.55
CA PHE A 31 -5.92 -7.16 14.78
C PHE A 31 -4.78 -6.74 15.70
N TYR A 32 -3.60 -7.28 15.43
CA TYR A 32 -2.38 -6.88 16.11
C TYR A 32 -1.35 -6.40 15.09
N SER A 33 -0.64 -5.33 15.42
CA SER A 33 0.59 -4.94 14.73
C SER A 33 1.80 -5.52 15.45
N ILE A 34 2.75 -6.01 14.67
CA ILE A 34 4.01 -6.60 15.16
C ILE A 34 5.14 -5.74 14.61
N ASN A 35 5.90 -5.11 15.48
CA ASN A 35 7.02 -4.26 15.09
C ASN A 35 8.24 -4.60 15.93
N GLY A 36 9.44 -4.47 15.36
CA GLY A 36 10.65 -4.64 16.15
C GLY A 36 11.94 -4.64 15.37
N LYS A 37 13.03 -4.60 16.13
CA LYS A 37 14.40 -4.85 15.66
C LYS A 37 14.93 -6.13 16.31
N ALA A 38 16.01 -6.68 15.77
CA ALA A 38 16.64 -7.90 16.26
C ALA A 38 16.78 -7.90 17.80
N GLY A 39 16.07 -8.82 18.46
CA GLY A 39 16.05 -8.96 19.92
C GLY A 39 14.90 -8.28 20.66
N ASN A 40 14.18 -7.34 20.03
CA ASN A 40 13.02 -6.64 20.63
C ASN A 40 11.85 -6.66 19.66
N LEU A 41 10.82 -7.41 19.98
CA LEU A 41 9.54 -7.44 19.28
C LEU A 41 8.47 -6.80 20.16
N SER A 42 7.72 -5.86 19.60
CA SER A 42 6.53 -5.31 20.22
C SER A 42 5.29 -5.78 19.46
N ILE A 43 4.27 -6.20 20.21
CA ILE A 43 2.97 -6.57 19.69
C ILE A 43 1.94 -5.63 20.30
N ALA A 44 1.22 -4.90 19.47
CA ALA A 44 0.20 -3.97 19.91
C ALA A 44 -1.15 -4.34 19.28
N GLU A 45 -2.19 -4.42 20.12
CA GLU A 45 -3.55 -4.60 19.63
C GLU A 45 -4.00 -3.32 18.91
N SER A 46 -4.47 -3.48 17.68
CA SER A 46 -5.05 -2.39 16.90
C SER A 46 -6.54 -2.26 17.24
N THR A 47 -6.86 -1.41 18.20
CA THR A 47 -8.22 -1.28 18.75
C THR A 47 -9.19 -0.45 17.93
N SER A 48 -8.75 0.20 16.86
CA SER A 48 -9.69 0.91 15.99
C SER A 48 -9.09 1.29 14.64
N PHE A 49 -9.56 0.68 13.59
CA PHE A 49 -9.69 1.40 12.32
C PHE A 49 -10.77 2.48 12.53
N LYS A 50 -10.41 3.63 13.09
CA LYS A 50 -11.24 4.81 12.88
C LYS A 50 -11.33 4.99 11.37
N LYS A 51 -12.49 4.70 10.80
CA LYS A 51 -12.80 5.01 9.41
C LYS A 51 -12.62 6.52 9.23
N LYS A 52 -11.40 6.98 8.96
CA LYS A 52 -11.23 8.29 8.34
C LYS A 52 -11.92 8.16 6.99
N GLY A 53 -12.91 9.00 6.74
CA GLY A 53 -13.67 8.95 5.50
C GLY A 53 -12.70 8.96 4.32
N CYS A 54 -12.83 7.99 3.43
CA CYS A 54 -12.11 7.99 2.17
C CYS A 54 -12.58 9.23 1.39
N GLY A 55 -11.65 10.12 0.96
CA GLY A 55 -11.99 11.30 0.16
C GLY A 55 -12.82 10.94 -1.08
N VAL A 56 -12.56 9.78 -1.68
CA VAL A 56 -13.33 9.24 -2.81
C VAL A 56 -14.77 8.83 -2.40
N CYS A 57 -15.00 8.41 -1.15
CA CYS A 57 -16.33 8.06 -0.66
C CYS A 57 -17.26 9.28 -0.47
N ALA A 58 -16.71 10.49 -0.38
CA ALA A 58 -17.50 11.72 -0.33
C ALA A 58 -18.10 12.06 -1.70
N LEU A 59 -17.41 11.75 -2.78
CA LEU A 59 -17.90 11.91 -4.16
C LEU A 59 -19.01 10.90 -4.52
N ALA A 60 -18.98 9.71 -3.95
CA ALA A 60 -20.01 8.68 -4.16
C ALA A 60 -21.34 9.01 -3.47
N LYS A 61 -21.38 9.95 -2.53
CA LYS A 61 -22.61 10.38 -1.85
C LYS A 61 -23.41 11.44 -2.62
N SER A 62 -22.83 12.04 -3.64
CA SER A 62 -23.55 12.96 -4.53
C SER A 62 -24.20 12.19 -5.68
N GLY A 63 -25.10 11.27 -5.40
CA GLY A 63 -26.20 10.73 -6.21
C GLY A 63 -26.09 10.65 -7.75
N SER A 64 -24.93 10.80 -8.36
CA SER A 64 -24.74 10.54 -9.78
C SER A 64 -24.23 9.11 -9.94
N SER A 65 -25.15 8.19 -10.14
CA SER A 65 -24.83 6.96 -10.84
C SER A 65 -24.31 7.36 -12.22
N LEU A 66 -22.99 7.43 -12.36
CA LEU A 66 -22.40 7.46 -13.71
C LEU A 66 -22.92 6.24 -14.44
N PRO A 67 -23.55 6.39 -15.62
CA PRO A 67 -23.93 5.24 -16.42
C PRO A 67 -22.65 4.42 -16.66
N PRO A 68 -22.72 3.09 -16.61
CA PRO A 68 -21.56 2.25 -16.88
C PRO A 68 -20.99 2.69 -18.23
N ASP A 69 -19.69 3.04 -18.25
CA ASP A 69 -19.00 3.45 -19.47
C ASP A 69 -19.15 2.30 -20.47
N PRO A 70 -19.84 2.50 -21.61
CA PRO A 70 -20.04 1.44 -22.61
C PRO A 70 -18.71 0.88 -23.14
N ARG A 71 -17.59 1.60 -22.92
CA ARG A 71 -16.25 1.12 -23.28
C ARG A 71 -15.71 0.07 -22.31
N MET A 72 -16.26 -0.04 -21.08
CA MET A 72 -15.92 -1.12 -20.15
C MET A 72 -16.57 -2.45 -20.49
N ALA A 73 -17.73 -2.42 -21.18
CA ALA A 73 -18.47 -3.63 -21.56
C ALA A 73 -17.94 -4.32 -22.83
N ALA A 74 -17.03 -3.69 -23.56
CA ALA A 74 -16.62 -4.14 -24.91
C ALA A 74 -15.12 -4.39 -25.07
N GLN A 75 -14.34 -4.35 -24.00
CA GLN A 75 -12.94 -4.78 -24.16
C GLN A 75 -12.86 -6.29 -23.97
N PRO A 76 -12.53 -7.06 -25.05
CA PRO A 76 -12.10 -8.43 -24.85
C PRO A 76 -10.92 -8.36 -23.87
N ALA A 77 -10.95 -9.19 -22.84
CA ALA A 77 -9.86 -9.31 -21.90
C ALA A 77 -8.56 -9.33 -22.73
N LYS A 78 -7.79 -8.23 -22.68
CA LYS A 78 -6.50 -8.20 -23.34
C LYS A 78 -5.76 -9.41 -22.81
N SER A 79 -5.45 -10.35 -23.70
CA SER A 79 -4.55 -11.44 -23.39
C SER A 79 -3.28 -10.82 -22.83
N TRP A 80 -3.14 -10.90 -21.52
CA TRP A 80 -1.98 -10.41 -20.78
C TRP A 80 -0.78 -11.22 -21.28
N ARG A 81 0.24 -10.51 -21.70
CA ARG A 81 1.41 -11.15 -22.30
C ARG A 81 2.18 -11.92 -21.24
N ASN A 82 2.39 -13.20 -21.51
CA ASN A 82 3.39 -14.12 -20.95
C ASN A 82 4.02 -13.78 -19.59
N GLY A 83 3.64 -14.51 -18.57
CA GLY A 83 4.45 -14.76 -17.37
C GLY A 83 4.21 -13.85 -16.17
N ASP A 84 4.02 -12.53 -16.39
CA ASP A 84 3.84 -11.54 -15.32
C ASP A 84 2.43 -10.90 -15.37
N ALA A 85 1.47 -11.57 -15.92
CA ALA A 85 0.13 -11.02 -16.27
C ALA A 85 -0.67 -10.48 -15.06
N ASN A 86 -0.24 -10.78 -13.86
CA ASN A 86 -0.93 -10.45 -12.63
C ASN A 86 -0.05 -9.65 -11.66
N LEU A 87 1.07 -9.12 -12.13
CA LEU A 87 2.01 -8.36 -11.33
C LEU A 87 1.80 -6.88 -11.56
N ILE A 88 1.67 -6.12 -10.48
CA ILE A 88 1.65 -4.65 -10.49
C ILE A 88 2.90 -4.15 -9.80
N ASP A 89 3.69 -3.37 -10.51
CA ASP A 89 4.90 -2.76 -10.03
C ASP A 89 4.60 -1.41 -9.35
N LEU A 90 5.07 -1.28 -8.12
CA LEU A 90 4.81 -0.12 -7.25
C LEU A 90 6.07 0.69 -7.02
N LEU A 91 5.97 2.00 -7.20
CA LEU A 91 6.92 2.98 -6.70
C LEU A 91 6.34 3.64 -5.44
N PHE A 92 7.07 3.59 -4.33
CA PHE A 92 6.68 4.30 -3.11
C PHE A 92 7.51 5.57 -2.93
N VAL A 93 6.81 6.68 -2.76
CA VAL A 93 7.43 7.97 -2.41
C VAL A 93 6.93 8.42 -1.04
N TYR A 94 7.82 8.95 -0.23
CA TYR A 94 7.47 9.41 1.10
C TYR A 94 8.32 10.62 1.52
N PRO A 95 7.75 11.57 2.27
CA PRO A 95 8.51 12.72 2.76
C PRO A 95 9.38 12.36 3.96
N SER A 96 10.46 13.13 4.18
CA SER A 96 11.42 12.94 5.27
C SER A 96 10.81 12.95 6.67
N VAL A 97 9.65 13.59 6.86
CA VAL A 97 8.91 13.54 8.12
C VAL A 97 8.52 12.10 8.48
N VAL A 98 8.16 11.27 7.50
CA VAL A 98 7.82 9.86 7.73
C VAL A 98 9.03 9.09 8.24
N THR A 99 10.21 9.30 7.64
CA THR A 99 11.46 8.69 8.10
C THR A 99 11.78 9.05 9.55
N THR A 100 11.55 10.31 9.91
CA THR A 100 11.76 10.79 11.28
C THR A 100 10.77 10.16 12.27
N GLU A 101 9.49 10.09 11.92
CA GLU A 101 8.44 9.55 12.78
C GLU A 101 8.55 8.03 12.97
N VAL A 102 8.94 7.32 11.94
CA VAL A 102 9.04 5.84 11.95
C VAL A 102 10.39 5.37 12.52
N GLY A 103 11.41 6.23 12.51
CA GLY A 103 12.71 5.96 13.15
C GLY A 103 13.83 5.57 12.21
N GLY A 104 13.67 5.77 10.89
CA GLY A 104 14.71 5.57 9.90
C GLY A 104 14.19 5.02 8.57
N ILE A 105 15.01 5.09 7.54
CA ILE A 105 14.68 4.59 6.18
C ILE A 105 14.39 3.09 6.22
N THR A 106 15.17 2.31 6.96
CA THR A 106 14.98 0.85 7.07
C THR A 106 13.63 0.50 7.69
N GLU A 107 13.17 1.29 8.65
CA GLU A 107 11.86 1.15 9.28
C GLU A 107 10.73 1.46 8.29
N VAL A 108 10.87 2.50 7.47
CA VAL A 108 9.93 2.81 6.38
C VAL A 108 9.88 1.68 5.36
N GLU A 109 11.02 1.19 4.90
CA GLU A 109 11.10 0.05 3.97
C GLU A 109 10.45 -1.21 4.54
N ALA A 110 10.65 -1.50 5.82
CA ALA A 110 10.02 -2.64 6.49
C ALA A 110 8.50 -2.49 6.58
N LEU A 111 8.02 -1.26 6.83
CA LEU A 111 6.59 -0.94 6.86
C LEU A 111 5.96 -1.10 5.47
N ILE A 112 6.60 -0.60 4.42
CA ILE A 112 6.17 -0.76 3.02
C ILE A 112 6.11 -2.25 2.65
N ALA A 113 7.18 -3.00 2.95
CA ALA A 113 7.24 -4.44 2.67
C ALA A 113 6.14 -5.21 3.41
N GLY A 114 5.82 -4.83 4.66
CA GLY A 114 4.71 -5.37 5.44
C GLY A 114 3.36 -5.10 4.79
N ALA A 115 3.10 -3.85 4.40
CA ALA A 115 1.86 -3.45 3.74
C ALA A 115 1.63 -4.17 2.41
N VAL A 116 2.68 -4.33 1.60
CA VAL A 116 2.61 -5.09 0.34
C VAL A 116 2.37 -6.57 0.60
N SER A 117 3.01 -7.15 1.63
CA SER A 117 2.79 -8.54 2.03
C SER A 117 1.34 -8.78 2.47
N ASP A 118 0.77 -7.86 3.27
CA ASP A 118 -0.63 -7.92 3.71
C ASP A 118 -1.60 -7.84 2.53
N SER A 119 -1.32 -6.93 1.58
CA SER A 119 -2.13 -6.78 0.36
C SER A 119 -2.10 -8.04 -0.50
N ASN A 120 -0.92 -8.62 -0.71
CA ASN A 120 -0.76 -9.86 -1.46
C ASN A 120 -1.45 -11.04 -0.79
N LEU A 121 -1.41 -11.12 0.54
CA LEU A 121 -2.15 -12.11 1.30
C LEU A 121 -3.68 -11.93 1.12
N ALA A 122 -4.16 -10.69 1.15
CA ALA A 122 -5.57 -10.39 0.94
C ALA A 122 -6.04 -10.79 -0.47
N TYR A 123 -5.25 -10.50 -1.51
CA TYR A 123 -5.56 -10.95 -2.86
C TYR A 123 -5.59 -12.48 -2.97
N SER A 124 -4.60 -13.16 -2.39
CA SER A 124 -4.55 -14.62 -2.38
C SER A 124 -5.76 -15.23 -1.68
N ASN A 125 -6.14 -14.71 -0.52
CA ASN A 125 -7.30 -15.19 0.25
C ASN A 125 -8.63 -14.92 -0.46
N SER A 126 -8.68 -13.86 -1.28
CA SER A 126 -9.87 -13.48 -2.07
C SER A 126 -9.91 -14.15 -3.44
N LEU A 127 -8.97 -15.02 -3.75
CA LEU A 127 -8.80 -15.67 -5.06
C LEU A 127 -8.67 -14.66 -6.21
N VAL A 128 -8.14 -13.48 -5.92
CA VAL A 128 -7.79 -12.47 -6.92
C VAL A 128 -6.40 -12.78 -7.43
N PRO A 129 -6.22 -13.11 -8.71
CA PRO A 129 -4.93 -13.46 -9.29
C PRO A 129 -4.10 -12.19 -9.56
N LEU A 130 -3.76 -11.47 -8.50
CA LEU A 130 -2.98 -10.23 -8.54
C LEU A 130 -1.86 -10.30 -7.51
N GLN A 131 -0.70 -9.76 -7.86
CA GLN A 131 0.43 -9.61 -6.96
C GLN A 131 1.04 -8.21 -7.10
N LEU A 132 1.33 -7.58 -5.98
CA LEU A 132 2.04 -6.32 -5.91
C LEU A 132 3.54 -6.59 -5.69
N ARG A 133 4.37 -5.81 -6.37
CA ARG A 133 5.83 -5.82 -6.20
C ARG A 133 6.34 -4.40 -6.07
N VAL A 134 7.18 -4.15 -5.07
CA VAL A 134 7.89 -2.87 -4.94
C VAL A 134 9.08 -2.90 -5.89
N VAL A 135 9.14 -1.97 -6.82
CA VAL A 135 10.29 -1.80 -7.74
C VAL A 135 11.25 -0.74 -7.26
N HIS A 136 10.74 0.27 -6.54
CA HIS A 136 11.59 1.30 -5.94
C HIS A 136 10.89 1.99 -4.78
N THR A 137 11.69 2.52 -3.85
CA THR A 137 11.24 3.40 -2.76
C THR A 137 12.15 4.62 -2.73
N VAL A 138 11.58 5.80 -2.51
CA VAL A 138 12.36 7.04 -2.47
C VAL A 138 11.81 8.01 -1.43
N GLU A 139 12.72 8.57 -0.65
CA GLU A 139 12.44 9.72 0.20
C GLU A 139 12.52 11.01 -0.63
N ILE A 140 11.52 11.85 -0.51
CA ILE A 140 11.45 13.13 -1.19
C ILE A 140 11.47 14.29 -0.20
N ASN A 141 12.03 15.43 -0.63
CA ASN A 141 12.05 16.64 0.16
C ASN A 141 10.72 17.40 0.00
N TYR A 142 9.71 16.98 0.75
CA TYR A 142 8.38 17.52 0.69
C TYR A 142 7.79 17.72 2.09
N THR A 143 7.08 18.82 2.30
CA THR A 143 6.33 19.08 3.53
C THR A 143 4.83 18.86 3.25
N PRO A 144 4.21 17.81 3.81
CA PRO A 144 2.80 17.55 3.60
C PRO A 144 1.91 18.69 4.10
N THR A 145 0.88 19.02 3.33
CA THR A 145 -0.11 20.05 3.71
C THR A 145 -1.14 19.51 4.72
N GLY A 146 -1.23 18.18 4.83
CA GLY A 146 -2.25 17.49 5.62
C GLY A 146 -3.61 17.36 4.93
N PHE A 147 -3.74 17.81 3.68
CA PHE A 147 -4.96 17.69 2.88
C PHE A 147 -4.75 16.71 1.74
N LEU A 148 -5.37 15.55 1.82
CA LEU A 148 -5.18 14.46 0.87
C LEU A 148 -5.49 14.89 -0.58
N ASP A 149 -6.52 15.70 -0.79
CA ASP A 149 -6.89 16.18 -2.13
C ASP A 149 -5.79 17.05 -2.74
N THR A 150 -5.11 17.86 -1.92
CA THR A 150 -3.97 18.68 -2.35
C THR A 150 -2.77 17.80 -2.71
N GLU A 151 -2.46 16.81 -1.87
CA GLU A 151 -1.36 15.89 -2.12
C GLU A 151 -1.58 15.10 -3.42
N LEU A 152 -2.80 14.60 -3.61
CA LEU A 152 -3.15 13.85 -4.82
C LEU A 152 -3.08 14.74 -6.06
N SER A 153 -3.56 15.98 -5.98
CA SER A 153 -3.48 16.92 -7.10
C SER A 153 -2.03 17.22 -7.49
N ARG A 154 -1.16 17.42 -6.50
CA ARG A 154 0.27 17.65 -6.73
C ARG A 154 0.98 16.43 -7.30
N LEU A 155 0.63 15.24 -6.82
CA LEU A 155 1.19 13.99 -7.35
C LEU A 155 0.74 13.72 -8.80
N GLN A 156 -0.45 14.16 -9.20
CA GLN A 156 -0.95 14.00 -10.56
C GLN A 156 -0.37 15.02 -11.55
N ASN A 157 0.02 16.18 -11.06
CA ASN A 157 0.57 17.23 -11.90
C ASN A 157 2.06 16.97 -12.16
N THR A 158 2.47 17.04 -13.41
CA THR A 158 3.85 16.72 -13.83
C THR A 158 4.74 17.94 -13.93
N ASN A 159 4.24 19.14 -13.59
CA ASN A 159 4.98 20.40 -13.80
C ASN A 159 4.45 21.52 -12.89
N ASP A 160 4.35 21.28 -11.60
CA ASP A 160 3.91 22.28 -10.62
C ASP A 160 4.97 22.57 -9.54
N GLY A 161 6.15 21.95 -9.67
CA GLY A 161 7.26 22.06 -8.73
C GLY A 161 7.13 21.17 -7.50
N TYR A 162 6.13 20.27 -7.47
CA TYR A 162 5.93 19.27 -6.44
C TYR A 162 5.95 17.89 -7.09
N PHE A 163 6.64 16.93 -6.54
CA PHE A 163 6.68 15.54 -7.03
C PHE A 163 7.01 15.34 -8.53
N ASP A 164 7.47 16.38 -9.26
CA ASP A 164 7.71 16.30 -10.71
C ASP A 164 8.69 15.18 -11.05
N GLU A 165 9.74 14.99 -10.22
CA GLU A 165 10.73 13.92 -10.38
C GLU A 165 10.14 12.51 -10.22
N VAL A 166 9.00 12.38 -9.58
CA VAL A 166 8.36 11.06 -9.33
C VAL A 166 7.87 10.43 -10.62
N HIS A 167 7.45 11.25 -11.59
CA HIS A 167 7.02 10.76 -12.90
C HIS A 167 8.18 10.16 -13.70
N ASP A 168 9.35 10.80 -13.65
CA ASP A 168 10.58 10.30 -14.28
C ASP A 168 11.04 9.01 -13.60
N LEU A 169 10.97 8.95 -12.26
CA LEU A 169 11.29 7.74 -11.50
C LEU A 169 10.33 6.59 -11.82
N ARG A 170 9.03 6.87 -11.92
CA ARG A 170 8.04 5.86 -12.34
C ARG A 170 8.43 5.24 -13.68
N ASP A 171 8.76 6.08 -14.66
CA ASP A 171 9.12 5.62 -16.00
C ASP A 171 10.49 4.91 -15.99
N GLN A 172 11.46 5.39 -15.21
CA GLN A 172 12.78 4.78 -15.06
C GLN A 172 12.72 3.37 -14.46
N TYR A 173 11.90 3.17 -13.43
CA TYR A 173 11.76 1.88 -12.75
C TYR A 173 10.65 1.00 -13.33
N GLY A 174 9.90 1.51 -14.32
CA GLY A 174 8.81 0.79 -14.96
C GLY A 174 7.65 0.50 -14.02
N ALA A 175 7.40 1.41 -13.06
CA ALA A 175 6.32 1.24 -12.12
C ALA A 175 4.95 1.49 -12.78
N ASP A 176 3.99 0.63 -12.47
CA ASP A 176 2.60 0.77 -12.93
C ASP A 176 1.84 1.82 -12.10
N LEU A 177 2.16 1.89 -10.80
CA LEU A 177 1.53 2.80 -9.84
C LEU A 177 2.57 3.49 -8.95
N VAL A 178 2.21 4.71 -8.51
CA VAL A 178 2.93 5.48 -7.50
C VAL A 178 2.00 5.69 -6.31
#